data_d26e347dae011b21761c621daa0fb1f0
#
_entry.id   d26e347dae011b21761c621daa0fb1f0
#
_cell.length_a   1.000
_cell.length_b   1.000
_cell.length_c   1.000
_cell.angle_alpha   90.00
_cell.angle_beta   90.00
_cell.angle_gamma   90.00
#
_symmetry.space_group_name_H-M   'P 1'
#
loop_
_entity.id
_entity.type
_entity.pdbx_description
1 polymer ?
#
loop_
_entity_poly.entity_id
_entity_poly.type
_entity_poly.pdbx_seq_one_letter_code
_entity_poly.pdbx_strand_id
1 'polypeptide(L)'
;MTPSILYCGDTTLDQAASYLAGMISHFGWQFDYVPSHKPVTREQIEQPRSLLILSDYPSLQFEASLQAIAAEQVEQGMGLLMIGGWESYHGLGGDWDLAPLGQLLPVKISGSDDRTNFDQPALLHPTGWNSALWGLPWFQRPPTVGGMNKFQAKPGTQTWLSVTPFAPHYDSSSSSIHWSAGNSLPALVTGSHGAGRTGAFASDVAPHWVGGFVDWGPTRVTAQASGAGAIEVGSDYVQFWKHLLAWTGRFE
;
A
#
# COMPACT_ATOMS: atom_id res chain seq x y z
N MET A 1 14.59 -15.19 11.64
CA MET A 1 15.38 -14.83 10.42
C MET A 1 15.11 -13.38 10.09
N THR A 2 16.13 -12.62 9.68
CA THR A 2 15.93 -11.24 9.24
C THR A 2 15.08 -11.26 7.96
N PRO A 3 14.01 -10.44 7.86
CA PRO A 3 13.18 -10.38 6.68
C PRO A 3 14.00 -10.02 5.43
N SER A 4 13.74 -10.72 4.32
CA SER A 4 14.31 -10.40 3.00
C SER A 4 13.20 -9.81 2.14
N ILE A 5 13.24 -8.49 1.93
CA ILE A 5 12.22 -7.73 1.21
C ILE A 5 12.79 -7.30 -0.14
N LEU A 6 12.03 -7.49 -1.22
CA LEU A 6 12.25 -6.80 -2.49
C LEU A 6 11.20 -5.68 -2.61
N TYR A 7 11.66 -4.44 -2.61
CA TYR A 7 10.83 -3.25 -2.77
C TYR A 7 11.06 -2.62 -4.14
N CYS A 8 10.00 -2.58 -4.96
CA CYS A 8 10.01 -1.99 -6.29
C CYS A 8 9.06 -0.80 -6.33
N GLY A 9 9.58 0.38 -6.71
CA GLY A 9 8.71 1.52 -7.00
C GLY A 9 9.07 2.85 -6.35
N ASP A 10 8.07 3.71 -6.28
CA ASP A 10 8.07 5.03 -5.65
C ASP A 10 9.23 5.94 -6.09
N THR A 11 9.46 6.00 -7.39
CA THR A 11 10.45 6.85 -8.05
C THR A 11 11.89 6.50 -7.65
N THR A 12 12.45 7.15 -6.61
CA THR A 12 13.83 6.95 -6.12
C THR A 12 13.90 7.13 -4.59
N LEU A 13 14.98 6.60 -3.98
CA LEU A 13 15.19 6.66 -2.53
C LEU A 13 15.36 8.07 -1.95
N ASP A 14 15.70 9.05 -2.76
CA ASP A 14 15.78 10.46 -2.37
C ASP A 14 14.44 11.20 -2.57
N GLN A 15 13.40 10.51 -3.03
CA GLN A 15 12.05 11.02 -3.26
C GLN A 15 10.99 10.17 -2.52
N ALA A 16 9.92 9.76 -3.19
CA ALA A 16 8.79 9.08 -2.58
C ALA A 16 9.18 7.76 -1.91
N ALA A 17 10.12 7.01 -2.49
CA ALA A 17 10.57 5.75 -1.90
C ALA A 17 11.23 5.92 -0.52
N SER A 18 11.69 7.13 -0.14
CA SER A 18 12.24 7.40 1.20
C SER A 18 11.26 7.02 2.32
N TYR A 19 9.94 7.16 2.10
CA TYR A 19 8.93 6.90 3.12
C TYR A 19 8.91 5.43 3.54
N LEU A 20 8.68 4.52 2.59
CA LEU A 20 8.63 3.10 2.91
C LEU A 20 10.01 2.56 3.28
N ALA A 21 11.06 2.95 2.56
CA ALA A 21 12.44 2.56 2.87
C ALA A 21 12.88 3.00 4.27
N GLY A 22 12.56 4.24 4.66
CA GLY A 22 12.83 4.77 5.99
C GLY A 22 12.11 3.97 7.08
N MET A 23 10.83 3.67 6.90
CA MET A 23 10.07 2.85 7.85
C MET A 23 10.61 1.41 7.95
N ILE A 24 10.91 0.75 6.83
CA ILE A 24 11.50 -0.60 6.83
C ILE A 24 12.82 -0.60 7.61
N SER A 25 13.68 0.40 7.39
CA SER A 25 14.94 0.55 8.14
C SER A 25 14.71 0.83 9.63
N HIS A 26 13.70 1.64 9.97
CA HIS A 26 13.31 1.92 11.36
C HIS A 26 12.86 0.64 12.10
N PHE A 27 12.26 -0.34 11.40
CA PHE A 27 11.91 -1.65 11.97
C PHE A 27 13.12 -2.57 12.15
N GLY A 28 14.30 -2.17 11.66
CA GLY A 28 15.50 -3.02 11.66
C GLY A 28 15.47 -4.11 10.59
N TRP A 29 14.62 -3.97 9.58
CA TRP A 29 14.52 -4.92 8.47
C TRP A 29 15.39 -4.51 7.30
N GLN A 30 15.81 -5.51 6.52
CA GLN A 30 16.61 -5.30 5.31
C GLN A 30 15.75 -5.41 4.07
N PHE A 31 16.11 -4.65 3.03
CA PHE A 31 15.46 -4.69 1.74
C PHE A 31 16.46 -4.43 0.61
N ASP A 32 16.17 -5.00 -0.55
CA ASP A 32 16.73 -4.58 -1.82
C ASP A 32 15.71 -3.67 -2.52
N TYR A 33 16.22 -2.68 -3.25
CA TYR A 33 15.38 -1.64 -3.85
C TYR A 33 15.54 -1.57 -5.36
N VAL A 34 14.42 -1.43 -6.07
CA VAL A 34 14.34 -1.21 -7.52
C VAL A 34 13.48 0.03 -7.79
N PRO A 35 14.06 1.13 -8.30
CA PRO A 35 13.29 2.34 -8.61
C PRO A 35 12.32 2.13 -9.79
N SER A 36 11.22 2.90 -9.85
CA SER A 36 10.13 2.73 -10.83
C SER A 36 10.60 2.71 -12.30
N HIS A 37 11.68 3.42 -12.62
CA HIS A 37 12.23 3.52 -13.99
C HIS A 37 13.25 2.42 -14.33
N LYS A 38 13.50 1.47 -13.44
CA LYS A 38 14.44 0.37 -13.65
C LYS A 38 13.72 -0.97 -13.69
N PRO A 39 14.11 -1.88 -14.60
CA PRO A 39 13.55 -3.22 -14.62
C PRO A 39 14.05 -4.04 -13.42
N VAL A 40 13.18 -4.94 -12.93
CA VAL A 40 13.60 -6.03 -12.04
C VAL A 40 14.52 -6.96 -12.81
N THR A 41 15.61 -7.39 -12.18
CA THR A 41 16.55 -8.34 -12.76
C THR A 41 16.28 -9.78 -12.28
N ARG A 42 16.73 -10.75 -13.08
CA ARG A 42 16.65 -12.17 -12.72
C ARG A 42 17.36 -12.46 -11.40
N GLU A 43 18.54 -11.88 -11.19
CA GLU A 43 19.31 -12.04 -9.95
C GLU A 43 18.52 -11.58 -8.71
N GLN A 44 17.79 -10.47 -8.83
CA GLN A 44 16.99 -9.93 -7.72
C GLN A 44 15.81 -10.83 -7.37
N ILE A 45 15.15 -11.44 -8.35
CA ILE A 45 13.96 -12.25 -8.11
C ILE A 45 14.27 -13.72 -7.79
N GLU A 46 15.37 -14.27 -8.25
CA GLU A 46 15.76 -15.66 -7.95
C GLU A 46 16.27 -15.83 -6.50
N GLN A 47 16.61 -14.75 -5.80
CA GLN A 47 16.95 -14.82 -4.40
C GLN A 47 15.71 -15.12 -3.55
N PRO A 48 15.83 -15.95 -2.49
CA PRO A 48 14.72 -16.20 -1.58
C PRO A 48 14.24 -14.90 -0.92
N ARG A 49 12.95 -14.60 -1.08
CA ARG A 49 12.32 -13.41 -0.51
C ARG A 49 11.20 -13.79 0.45
N SER A 50 11.05 -13.01 1.52
CA SER A 50 9.91 -13.11 2.41
C SER A 50 8.73 -12.26 1.92
N LEU A 51 9.01 -11.15 1.22
CA LEU A 51 8.02 -10.19 0.76
C LEU A 51 8.47 -9.49 -0.52
N LEU A 52 7.58 -9.45 -1.52
CA LEU A 52 7.66 -8.58 -2.68
C LEU A 52 6.66 -7.43 -2.50
N ILE A 53 7.16 -6.19 -2.58
CA ILE A 53 6.35 -4.96 -2.54
C ILE A 53 6.43 -4.28 -3.91
N LEU A 54 5.26 -3.99 -4.47
CA LEU A 54 5.08 -3.20 -5.68
C LEU A 54 4.33 -1.92 -5.29
N SER A 55 4.96 -0.76 -5.40
CA SER A 55 4.41 0.53 -5.00
C SER A 55 4.77 1.57 -6.05
N ASP A 56 3.77 2.10 -6.74
CA ASP A 56 3.97 3.01 -7.87
C ASP A 56 5.05 2.52 -8.84
N TYR A 57 4.88 1.27 -9.28
CA TYR A 57 5.80 0.53 -10.14
C TYR A 57 5.06 -0.05 -11.36
N PRO A 58 5.43 0.33 -12.60
CA PRO A 58 4.71 -0.12 -13.79
C PRO A 58 5.03 -1.58 -14.12
N SER A 59 4.02 -2.35 -14.56
CA SER A 59 4.18 -3.77 -14.94
C SER A 59 5.19 -3.99 -16.07
N LEU A 60 5.34 -3.01 -16.95
CA LEU A 60 6.30 -3.02 -18.06
C LEU A 60 7.77 -3.18 -17.60
N GLN A 61 8.10 -2.69 -16.41
CA GLN A 61 9.44 -2.83 -15.82
C GLN A 61 9.69 -4.20 -15.18
N PHE A 62 8.68 -5.07 -15.16
CA PHE A 62 8.79 -6.41 -14.63
C PHE A 62 8.44 -7.43 -15.71
N GLU A 63 9.45 -7.93 -16.41
CA GLU A 63 9.28 -8.87 -17.51
C GLU A 63 8.38 -10.06 -17.12
N ALA A 64 7.47 -10.47 -18.01
CA ALA A 64 6.47 -11.52 -17.73
C ALA A 64 7.10 -12.87 -17.30
N SER A 65 8.26 -13.21 -17.85
CA SER A 65 9.01 -14.41 -17.43
C SER A 65 9.51 -14.34 -15.98
N LEU A 66 9.90 -13.16 -15.52
CA LEU A 66 10.33 -12.92 -14.13
C LEU A 66 9.12 -12.81 -13.20
N GLN A 67 8.00 -12.27 -13.68
CA GLN A 67 6.75 -12.29 -12.92
C GLN A 67 6.27 -13.73 -12.67
N ALA A 68 6.46 -14.64 -13.63
CA ALA A 68 6.14 -16.05 -13.43
C ALA A 68 6.97 -16.70 -12.32
N ILE A 69 8.28 -16.40 -12.26
CA ILE A 69 9.15 -16.85 -11.16
C ILE A 69 8.65 -16.29 -9.81
N ALA A 70 8.34 -15.00 -9.76
CA ALA A 70 7.79 -14.39 -8.55
C ALA A 70 6.44 -15.02 -8.14
N ALA A 71 5.58 -15.34 -9.11
CA ALA A 71 4.30 -16.01 -8.85
C ALA A 71 4.49 -17.39 -8.21
N GLU A 72 5.45 -18.18 -8.70
CA GLU A 72 5.81 -19.47 -8.10
C GLU A 72 6.33 -19.30 -6.66
N GLN A 73 7.12 -18.26 -6.39
CA GLN A 73 7.58 -17.96 -5.03
C GLN A 73 6.42 -17.55 -4.11
N VAL A 74 5.44 -16.79 -4.62
CA VAL A 74 4.22 -16.47 -3.86
C VAL A 74 3.45 -17.73 -3.55
N GLU A 75 3.27 -18.63 -4.52
CA GLU A 75 2.60 -19.92 -4.27
C GLU A 75 3.32 -20.75 -3.21
N GLN A 76 4.65 -20.66 -3.13
CA GLN A 76 5.48 -21.34 -2.13
C GLN A 76 5.55 -20.62 -0.77
N GLY A 77 5.03 -19.39 -0.64
CA GLY A 77 4.91 -18.72 0.66
C GLY A 77 5.46 -17.30 0.74
N MET A 78 6.07 -16.75 -0.30
CA MET A 78 6.46 -15.34 -0.34
C MET A 78 5.21 -14.45 -0.25
N GLY A 79 5.28 -13.38 0.55
CA GLY A 79 4.23 -12.37 0.58
C GLY A 79 4.25 -11.49 -0.68
N LEU A 80 3.08 -11.06 -1.15
CA LEU A 80 2.93 -10.07 -2.23
C LEU A 80 2.07 -8.92 -1.75
N LEU A 81 2.59 -7.70 -1.78
CA LEU A 81 1.87 -6.47 -1.44
C LEU A 81 1.94 -5.49 -2.61
N MET A 82 0.78 -5.06 -3.10
CA MET A 82 0.69 -3.89 -3.97
C MET A 82 0.13 -2.71 -3.19
N ILE A 83 0.82 -1.57 -3.30
CA ILE A 83 0.45 -0.28 -2.73
C ILE A 83 0.03 0.63 -3.87
N GLY A 84 -0.98 1.44 -3.67
CA GLY A 84 -1.52 2.36 -4.67
C GLY A 84 -0.53 3.44 -5.09
N GLY A 85 -0.81 4.05 -6.20
CA GLY A 85 -0.02 5.09 -6.83
C GLY A 85 -0.43 5.26 -8.28
N TRP A 86 0.26 6.14 -8.99
CA TRP A 86 -0.08 6.45 -10.38
C TRP A 86 0.23 5.28 -11.32
N GLU A 87 1.29 4.53 -11.06
CA GLU A 87 1.75 3.37 -11.84
C GLU A 87 1.47 2.05 -11.12
N SER A 88 0.50 2.05 -10.16
CA SER A 88 -0.01 0.85 -9.50
C SER A 88 -1.36 0.44 -10.09
N TYR A 89 -1.72 -0.81 -9.94
CA TYR A 89 -2.96 -1.39 -10.48
C TYR A 89 -3.08 -1.15 -11.98
N HIS A 90 -4.18 -0.58 -12.50
CA HIS A 90 -4.19 -0.09 -13.88
C HIS A 90 -3.54 1.29 -13.95
N GLY A 91 -3.99 2.24 -13.15
CA GLY A 91 -3.44 3.56 -12.98
C GLY A 91 -3.26 4.32 -14.29
N LEU A 92 -2.13 5.03 -14.41
CA LEU A 92 -1.65 5.64 -15.65
C LEU A 92 -0.29 5.02 -16.02
N GLY A 93 -0.32 3.84 -16.67
CA GLY A 93 0.87 3.08 -17.06
C GLY A 93 1.26 1.97 -16.06
N GLY A 94 0.45 1.69 -15.05
CA GLY A 94 0.63 0.55 -14.16
C GLY A 94 0.39 -0.78 -14.86
N ASP A 95 -0.75 -0.89 -15.54
CA ASP A 95 -1.14 -1.98 -16.45
C ASP A 95 -1.00 -3.39 -15.84
N TRP A 96 -1.31 -3.51 -14.52
CA TRP A 96 -1.23 -4.77 -13.78
C TRP A 96 -2.45 -5.67 -13.97
N ASP A 97 -3.54 -5.16 -14.58
CA ASP A 97 -4.81 -5.87 -14.76
C ASP A 97 -4.69 -7.17 -15.59
N LEU A 98 -3.74 -7.24 -16.52
CA LEU A 98 -3.43 -8.44 -17.32
C LEU A 98 -2.09 -9.10 -16.95
N ALA A 99 -1.32 -8.50 -16.07
CA ALA A 99 -0.01 -8.98 -15.68
C ALA A 99 -0.11 -10.21 -14.73
N PRO A 100 0.78 -11.22 -14.82
CA PRO A 100 0.73 -12.42 -13.98
C PRO A 100 0.61 -12.13 -12.49
N LEU A 101 1.44 -11.24 -11.95
CA LEU A 101 1.39 -10.88 -10.51
C LEU A 101 0.12 -10.12 -10.13
N GLY A 102 -0.42 -9.29 -11.03
CA GLY A 102 -1.68 -8.61 -10.81
C GLY A 102 -2.85 -9.57 -10.63
N GLN A 103 -2.81 -10.73 -11.32
CA GLN A 103 -3.81 -11.78 -11.18
C GLN A 103 -3.78 -12.47 -9.81
N LEU A 104 -2.65 -12.43 -9.08
CA LEU A 104 -2.53 -13.02 -7.75
C LEU A 104 -3.07 -12.13 -6.63
N LEU A 105 -3.22 -10.83 -6.91
CA LEU A 105 -3.73 -9.88 -5.91
C LEU A 105 -5.15 -10.22 -5.47
N PRO A 106 -5.52 -9.89 -4.23
CA PRO A 106 -6.84 -10.20 -3.67
C PRO A 106 -7.96 -9.32 -4.26
N VAL A 107 -7.68 -8.56 -5.28
CA VAL A 107 -8.59 -7.60 -5.92
C VAL A 107 -8.69 -7.83 -7.42
N LYS A 108 -9.84 -7.46 -7.99
CA LYS A 108 -10.01 -7.31 -9.43
C LYS A 108 -9.63 -5.87 -9.80
N ILE A 109 -8.56 -5.74 -10.56
CA ILE A 109 -8.08 -4.47 -11.11
C ILE A 109 -9.01 -4.06 -12.27
N SER A 110 -9.25 -2.76 -12.43
CA SER A 110 -9.98 -2.21 -13.58
C SER A 110 -9.19 -2.41 -14.88
N GLY A 111 -9.85 -2.50 -16.01
CA GLY A 111 -9.21 -2.45 -17.33
C GLY A 111 -9.10 -1.02 -17.90
N SER A 112 -9.17 -0.02 -17.05
CA SER A 112 -9.04 1.40 -17.39
C SER A 112 -8.53 2.18 -16.18
N ASP A 113 -8.10 3.43 -16.38
CA ASP A 113 -7.59 4.30 -15.30
C ASP A 113 -8.52 4.26 -14.08
N ASP A 114 -7.99 3.77 -12.99
CA ASP A 114 -8.70 3.53 -11.73
C ASP A 114 -8.37 4.55 -10.64
N ARG A 115 -7.55 5.56 -10.97
CA ARG A 115 -7.13 6.60 -10.04
C ARG A 115 -8.30 7.52 -9.65
N THR A 116 -8.31 7.92 -8.39
CA THR A 116 -9.28 8.88 -7.87
C THR A 116 -8.59 9.79 -6.88
N ASN A 117 -8.66 11.10 -7.12
CA ASN A 117 -8.29 12.13 -6.16
C ASN A 117 -9.55 12.59 -5.43
N PHE A 118 -9.42 12.84 -4.14
CA PHE A 118 -10.49 13.39 -3.31
C PHE A 118 -10.23 14.89 -3.08
N ASP A 119 -11.18 15.73 -3.44
CA ASP A 119 -11.19 17.17 -3.16
C ASP A 119 -11.67 17.49 -1.73
N GLN A 120 -12.27 16.50 -1.08
CA GLN A 120 -12.78 16.55 0.29
C GLN A 120 -12.18 15.39 1.10
N PRO A 121 -12.18 15.45 2.45
CA PRO A 121 -11.63 14.37 3.26
C PRO A 121 -12.28 13.02 2.95
N ALA A 122 -11.46 12.00 2.75
CA ALA A 122 -11.92 10.63 2.61
C ALA A 122 -11.42 9.81 3.80
N LEU A 123 -12.34 9.34 4.62
CA LEU A 123 -12.06 8.69 5.89
C LEU A 123 -11.63 7.24 5.67
N LEU A 124 -10.44 6.88 6.15
CA LEU A 124 -9.95 5.51 6.18
C LEU A 124 -10.40 4.85 7.49
N HIS A 125 -11.13 3.76 7.41
CA HIS A 125 -11.68 3.09 8.58
C HIS A 125 -11.75 1.56 8.42
N PRO A 126 -11.70 0.79 9.53
CA PRO A 126 -11.81 -0.65 9.48
C PRO A 126 -13.22 -1.10 9.09
N THR A 127 -13.28 -2.18 8.30
CA THR A 127 -14.53 -2.89 7.95
C THR A 127 -14.58 -4.27 8.56
N GLY A 128 -13.46 -4.75 9.12
CA GLY A 128 -13.34 -6.02 9.82
C GLY A 128 -12.32 -5.90 10.95
N TRP A 129 -12.34 -6.91 11.83
CA TRP A 129 -11.40 -7.00 12.93
C TRP A 129 -10.30 -7.99 12.60
N ASN A 130 -9.03 -7.55 12.68
CA ASN A 130 -7.87 -8.41 12.42
C ASN A 130 -6.65 -7.93 13.23
N SER A 131 -5.60 -8.75 13.31
CA SER A 131 -4.40 -8.48 14.11
C SER A 131 -3.58 -7.28 13.62
N ALA A 132 -3.56 -7.01 12.30
CA ALA A 132 -2.79 -5.90 11.74
C ALA A 132 -3.35 -4.53 12.16
N LEU A 133 -4.64 -4.47 12.47
CA LEU A 133 -5.30 -3.24 12.92
C LEU A 133 -5.33 -3.12 14.45
N TRP A 134 -4.88 -4.14 15.17
CA TRP A 134 -4.94 -4.21 16.63
C TRP A 134 -4.12 -3.10 17.31
N GLY A 135 -4.74 -2.45 18.27
CA GLY A 135 -4.10 -1.43 19.10
C GLY A 135 -4.03 -0.05 18.46
N LEU A 136 -4.43 0.13 17.20
CA LEU A 136 -4.47 1.43 16.55
C LEU A 136 -5.81 2.15 16.79
N PRO A 137 -5.83 3.48 16.91
CA PRO A 137 -7.01 4.25 17.34
C PRO A 137 -7.99 4.54 16.19
N TRP A 138 -8.33 3.54 15.39
CA TRP A 138 -9.17 3.66 14.19
C TRP A 138 -10.54 4.29 14.43
N PHE A 139 -11.15 4.01 15.58
CA PHE A 139 -12.50 4.51 15.88
C PHE A 139 -12.48 5.85 16.61
N GLN A 140 -11.42 6.16 17.34
CA GLN A 140 -11.29 7.40 18.10
C GLN A 140 -10.73 8.53 17.24
N ARG A 141 -9.85 8.19 16.31
CA ARG A 141 -9.14 9.14 15.46
C ARG A 141 -8.81 8.54 14.10
N PRO A 142 -9.84 8.21 13.29
CA PRO A 142 -9.62 7.64 11.97
C PRO A 142 -8.85 8.63 11.08
N PRO A 143 -7.83 8.17 10.33
CA PRO A 143 -7.10 9.03 9.42
C PRO A 143 -7.88 9.30 8.13
N THR A 144 -7.42 10.27 7.34
CA THR A 144 -7.96 10.58 6.02
C THR A 144 -6.91 10.40 4.93
N VAL A 145 -7.35 10.02 3.74
CA VAL A 145 -6.51 9.92 2.54
C VAL A 145 -6.96 10.92 1.48
N GLY A 146 -6.04 11.35 0.61
CA GLY A 146 -6.27 12.31 -0.46
C GLY A 146 -6.52 11.67 -1.83
N GLY A 147 -6.20 10.39 -2.00
CA GLY A 147 -6.42 9.67 -3.26
C GLY A 147 -6.29 8.16 -3.12
N MET A 148 -6.74 7.45 -4.16
CA MET A 148 -6.66 5.99 -4.21
C MET A 148 -6.83 5.45 -5.63
N ASN A 149 -6.38 4.21 -5.85
CA ASN A 149 -6.83 3.39 -6.96
C ASN A 149 -8.12 2.64 -6.58
N LYS A 150 -9.10 2.62 -7.47
CA LYS A 150 -10.36 1.88 -7.28
C LYS A 150 -10.25 0.46 -7.80
N PHE A 151 -10.60 -0.49 -6.97
CA PHE A 151 -10.65 -1.90 -7.32
C PHE A 151 -11.84 -2.59 -6.63
N GLN A 152 -12.10 -3.83 -6.97
CA GLN A 152 -13.12 -4.65 -6.33
C GLN A 152 -12.44 -5.82 -5.60
N ALA A 153 -12.87 -6.11 -4.37
CA ALA A 153 -12.42 -7.31 -3.66
C ALA A 153 -12.87 -8.57 -4.41
N LYS A 154 -11.98 -9.55 -4.57
CA LYS A 154 -12.33 -10.85 -5.15
C LYS A 154 -13.16 -11.69 -4.17
N PRO A 155 -14.01 -12.60 -4.65
CA PRO A 155 -14.69 -13.56 -3.78
C PRO A 155 -13.70 -14.33 -2.91
N GLY A 156 -14.05 -14.52 -1.62
CA GLY A 156 -13.20 -15.24 -0.66
C GLY A 156 -12.05 -14.46 -0.06
N THR A 157 -11.87 -13.18 -0.44
CA THR A 157 -10.87 -12.27 0.17
C THR A 157 -11.49 -11.46 1.31
N GLN A 158 -10.64 -10.79 2.10
CA GLN A 158 -11.08 -9.99 3.25
C GLN A 158 -10.76 -8.52 3.05
N THR A 159 -11.77 -7.66 3.10
CA THR A 159 -11.58 -6.22 3.17
C THR A 159 -11.32 -5.83 4.62
N TRP A 160 -10.14 -5.30 4.90
CA TRP A 160 -9.74 -4.86 6.24
C TRP A 160 -10.03 -3.39 6.48
N LEU A 161 -9.79 -2.56 5.47
CA LEU A 161 -10.07 -1.14 5.50
C LEU A 161 -10.93 -0.73 4.32
N SER A 162 -11.77 0.27 4.54
CA SER A 162 -12.49 0.99 3.50
C SER A 162 -12.22 2.48 3.59
N VAL A 163 -12.39 3.16 2.47
CA VAL A 163 -12.39 4.63 2.38
C VAL A 163 -13.81 5.10 2.14
N THR A 164 -14.27 6.04 2.97
CA THR A 164 -15.56 6.72 2.80
C THR A 164 -15.32 8.21 2.55
N PRO A 165 -15.60 8.72 1.34
CA PRO A 165 -15.56 10.15 1.09
C PRO A 165 -16.62 10.90 1.90
N PHE A 166 -16.25 12.06 2.44
CA PHE A 166 -17.15 12.95 3.13
C PHE A 166 -17.31 14.26 2.35
N ALA A 167 -18.53 14.74 2.22
CA ALA A 167 -18.83 16.05 1.66
C ALA A 167 -19.27 17.00 2.79
N PRO A 168 -18.44 18.00 3.16
CA PRO A 168 -18.86 19.04 4.08
C PRO A 168 -19.79 20.04 3.37
N HIS A 169 -20.82 20.46 4.06
CA HIS A 169 -21.68 21.56 3.67
C HIS A 169 -21.64 22.65 4.72
N TYR A 170 -21.20 23.84 4.37
CA TYR A 170 -21.20 25.00 5.25
C TYR A 170 -22.49 25.79 5.12
N ASP A 171 -23.28 25.83 6.18
CA ASP A 171 -24.44 26.71 6.29
C ASP A 171 -24.03 28.06 6.86
N SER A 172 -23.98 29.07 6.01
CA SER A 172 -23.57 30.43 6.39
C SER A 172 -24.59 31.12 7.31
N SER A 173 -25.85 30.70 7.32
CA SER A 173 -26.90 31.31 8.15
C SER A 173 -26.78 30.92 9.62
N SER A 174 -26.35 29.70 9.89
CA SER A 174 -26.14 29.16 11.25
C SER A 174 -24.67 29.03 11.64
N SER A 175 -23.73 29.34 10.73
CA SER A 175 -22.29 29.11 10.90
C SER A 175 -21.96 27.67 11.28
N SER A 176 -22.73 26.71 10.78
CA SER A 176 -22.57 25.29 11.08
C SER A 176 -22.05 24.51 9.88
N ILE A 177 -21.35 23.38 10.17
CA ILE A 177 -20.87 22.44 9.16
C ILE A 177 -21.65 21.14 9.30
N HIS A 178 -22.28 20.71 8.22
CA HIS A 178 -22.95 19.42 8.10
C HIS A 178 -22.11 18.50 7.21
N TRP A 179 -22.04 17.23 7.55
CA TRP A 179 -21.27 16.23 6.82
C TRP A 179 -22.23 15.19 6.22
N SER A 180 -22.04 14.88 4.95
CA SER A 180 -22.67 13.71 4.32
C SER A 180 -21.59 12.70 3.93
N ALA A 181 -21.89 11.42 4.09
CA ALA A 181 -21.00 10.33 3.71
C ALA A 181 -21.37 9.81 2.33
N GLY A 182 -20.37 9.59 1.49
CA GLY A 182 -20.51 8.87 0.22
C GLY A 182 -20.49 7.35 0.42
N ASN A 183 -20.44 6.62 -0.69
CA ASN A 183 -20.30 5.16 -0.66
C ASN A 183 -18.88 4.77 -0.24
N SER A 184 -18.79 3.79 0.65
CA SER A 184 -17.50 3.21 1.05
C SER A 184 -16.91 2.38 -0.09
N LEU A 185 -15.60 2.52 -0.28
CA LEU A 185 -14.79 1.79 -1.26
C LEU A 185 -13.75 0.93 -0.54
N PRO A 186 -13.43 -0.30 -1.02
CA PRO A 186 -12.35 -1.10 -0.44
C PRO A 186 -11.02 -0.35 -0.51
N ALA A 187 -10.26 -0.33 0.60
CA ALA A 187 -8.96 0.35 0.69
C ALA A 187 -7.81 -0.59 1.03
N LEU A 188 -8.02 -1.56 1.90
CA LEU A 188 -7.07 -2.64 2.16
C LEU A 188 -7.81 -3.96 2.04
N VAL A 189 -7.43 -4.74 1.04
CA VAL A 189 -7.95 -6.09 0.83
C VAL A 189 -6.82 -7.09 0.97
N THR A 190 -7.09 -8.19 1.65
CA THR A 190 -6.10 -9.25 1.89
C THR A 190 -6.65 -10.61 1.45
N GLY A 191 -5.74 -11.47 1.07
CA GLY A 191 -6.05 -12.84 0.64
C GLY A 191 -4.81 -13.73 0.71
N SER A 192 -4.87 -14.83 -0.01
CA SER A 192 -3.74 -15.75 -0.17
C SER A 192 -3.72 -16.32 -1.58
N HIS A 193 -2.52 -16.67 -2.04
CA HIS A 193 -2.30 -17.45 -3.25
C HIS A 193 -1.31 -18.57 -2.90
N GLY A 194 -1.74 -19.83 -3.05
CA GLY A 194 -0.97 -20.96 -2.52
C GLY A 194 -0.69 -20.81 -1.02
N ALA A 195 0.57 -20.91 -0.64
CA ALA A 195 1.03 -20.66 0.72
C ALA A 195 1.32 -19.17 1.01
N GLY A 196 1.41 -18.30 0.00
CA GLY A 196 1.71 -16.86 0.14
C GLY A 196 0.50 -16.04 0.59
N ARG A 197 0.75 -14.99 1.36
CA ARG A 197 -0.25 -13.96 1.67
C ARG A 197 -0.19 -12.85 0.64
N THR A 198 -1.35 -12.34 0.25
CA THR A 198 -1.45 -11.25 -0.72
C THR A 198 -2.19 -10.07 -0.12
N GLY A 199 -1.73 -8.86 -0.40
CA GLY A 199 -2.32 -7.62 0.05
C GLY A 199 -2.45 -6.60 -1.10
N ALA A 200 -3.51 -5.81 -1.05
CA ALA A 200 -3.75 -4.68 -1.95
C ALA A 200 -4.19 -3.48 -1.11
N PHE A 201 -3.34 -2.46 -1.03
CA PHE A 201 -3.63 -1.19 -0.37
C PHE A 201 -3.87 -0.12 -1.43
N ALA A 202 -5.01 0.52 -1.38
CA ALA A 202 -5.49 1.39 -2.46
C ALA A 202 -4.83 2.76 -2.53
N SER A 203 -4.37 3.31 -1.39
CA SER A 203 -3.70 4.61 -1.36
C SER A 203 -2.19 4.45 -1.42
N ASP A 204 -1.49 5.56 -1.56
CA ASP A 204 -0.04 5.64 -1.63
C ASP A 204 0.61 5.52 -0.23
N VAL A 205 1.93 5.41 -0.18
CA VAL A 205 2.75 5.48 1.03
C VAL A 205 3.40 6.86 1.21
N ALA A 206 3.55 7.63 0.15
CA ALA A 206 4.12 8.98 0.18
C ALA A 206 3.04 10.06 0.26
N PRO A 207 3.35 11.30 0.72
CA PRO A 207 2.36 12.34 1.04
C PRO A 207 1.38 12.70 -0.06
N HIS A 208 1.67 12.43 -1.32
CA HIS A 208 0.84 12.87 -2.45
C HIS A 208 -0.63 12.40 -2.34
N TRP A 209 -0.86 11.09 -2.12
CA TRP A 209 -2.21 10.53 -1.97
C TRP A 209 -2.55 10.15 -0.54
N VAL A 210 -1.54 9.85 0.28
CA VAL A 210 -1.76 9.40 1.64
C VAL A 210 -2.41 10.47 2.52
N GLY A 211 -2.28 11.75 2.15
CA GLY A 211 -2.95 12.85 2.87
C GLY A 211 -2.61 12.88 4.35
N GLY A 212 -3.60 13.16 5.19
CA GLY A 212 -3.42 13.21 6.64
C GLY A 212 -3.05 11.89 7.30
N PHE A 213 -3.15 10.77 6.58
CA PHE A 213 -2.74 9.48 7.12
C PHE A 213 -1.23 9.41 7.40
N VAL A 214 -0.38 10.07 6.62
CA VAL A 214 1.06 10.09 6.86
C VAL A 214 1.42 10.71 8.22
N ASP A 215 0.58 11.61 8.72
CA ASP A 215 0.76 12.31 10.00
C ASP A 215 0.03 11.65 11.18
N TRP A 216 -0.61 10.48 10.93
CA TRP A 216 -1.44 9.82 11.92
C TRP A 216 -0.62 9.30 13.09
N GLY A 217 -0.98 9.76 14.29
CA GLY A 217 -0.35 9.38 15.55
C GLY A 217 -0.15 10.58 16.49
N PRO A 218 -0.02 10.33 17.80
CA PRO A 218 0.19 11.37 18.81
C PRO A 218 1.63 11.93 18.80
N THR A 219 2.58 11.20 18.23
CA THR A 219 3.99 11.58 18.19
C THR A 219 4.56 11.43 16.79
N ARG A 220 5.72 12.04 16.55
CA ARG A 220 6.45 11.96 15.28
C ARG A 220 7.56 10.91 15.37
N VAL A 221 7.79 10.23 14.28
CA VAL A 221 8.90 9.29 14.08
C VAL A 221 9.75 9.81 12.93
N THR A 222 11.03 10.04 13.20
CA THR A 222 12.03 10.34 12.17
C THR A 222 12.75 9.05 11.80
N ALA A 223 12.85 8.77 10.51
CA ALA A 223 13.52 7.58 10.00
C ALA A 223 14.28 7.88 8.71
N GLN A 224 15.32 7.08 8.43
CA GLN A 224 16.11 7.21 7.21
C GLN A 224 16.72 5.86 6.84
N ALA A 225 16.56 5.44 5.60
CA ALA A 225 17.31 4.32 5.04
C ALA A 225 18.66 4.79 4.50
N SER A 226 19.60 3.87 4.36
CA SER A 226 20.89 4.18 3.74
C SER A 226 20.69 4.66 2.30
N GLY A 227 21.26 5.80 1.95
CA GLY A 227 21.13 6.41 0.63
C GLY A 227 19.76 7.05 0.32
N ALA A 228 18.86 7.12 1.31
CA ALA A 228 17.54 7.73 1.17
C ALA A 228 17.47 9.10 1.84
N GLY A 229 16.43 9.89 1.51
CA GLY A 229 16.02 11.07 2.25
C GLY A 229 15.54 10.72 3.66
N ALA A 230 15.72 11.62 4.62
CA ALA A 230 15.10 11.48 5.94
C ALA A 230 13.60 11.80 5.84
N ILE A 231 12.79 11.03 6.55
CA ILE A 231 11.34 11.23 6.65
C ILE A 231 10.95 11.55 8.09
N GLU A 232 9.83 12.25 8.24
CA GLU A 232 9.16 12.45 9.53
C GLU A 232 7.66 12.17 9.36
N VAL A 233 7.15 11.17 10.07
CA VAL A 233 5.79 10.63 9.93
C VAL A 233 5.14 10.39 11.29
N GLY A 234 3.83 10.15 11.31
CA GLY A 234 3.08 9.88 12.53
C GLY A 234 3.35 8.47 13.11
N SER A 235 3.33 8.36 14.43
CA SER A 235 3.64 7.10 15.12
C SER A 235 2.66 5.97 14.81
N ASP A 236 1.36 6.25 14.67
CA ASP A 236 0.35 5.23 14.36
C ASP A 236 0.44 4.80 12.88
N TYR A 237 0.84 5.72 11.98
CA TYR A 237 1.17 5.41 10.58
C TYR A 237 2.32 4.41 10.47
N VAL A 238 3.39 4.62 11.24
CA VAL A 238 4.53 3.69 11.30
C VAL A 238 4.08 2.31 11.80
N GLN A 239 3.26 2.26 12.85
CA GLN A 239 2.75 0.98 13.38
C GLN A 239 1.83 0.27 12.38
N PHE A 240 0.99 1.00 11.65
CA PHE A 240 0.18 0.41 10.58
C PHE A 240 1.05 -0.31 9.54
N TRP A 241 2.06 0.36 9.01
CA TRP A 241 2.95 -0.24 8.02
C TRP A 241 3.73 -1.43 8.59
N LYS A 242 4.22 -1.33 9.82
CA LYS A 242 4.88 -2.45 10.49
C LYS A 242 3.98 -3.68 10.52
N HIS A 243 2.73 -3.52 10.95
CA HIS A 243 1.79 -4.63 11.03
C HIS A 243 1.42 -5.19 9.65
N LEU A 244 1.17 -4.34 8.66
CA LEU A 244 0.81 -4.78 7.31
C LEU A 244 1.95 -5.55 6.65
N LEU A 245 3.17 -5.02 6.70
CA LEU A 245 4.35 -5.68 6.14
C LEU A 245 4.66 -6.99 6.88
N ALA A 246 4.63 -6.98 8.22
CA ALA A 246 4.86 -8.18 9.03
C ALA A 246 3.83 -9.27 8.74
N TRP A 247 2.55 -8.90 8.63
CA TRP A 247 1.50 -9.85 8.29
C TRP A 247 1.69 -10.43 6.89
N THR A 248 1.93 -9.57 5.88
CA THR A 248 2.06 -10.02 4.49
C THR A 248 3.30 -10.90 4.31
N GLY A 249 4.44 -10.49 4.87
CA GLY A 249 5.72 -11.21 4.76
C GLY A 249 5.91 -12.31 5.82
N ARG A 250 4.95 -12.48 6.75
CA ARG A 250 5.05 -13.42 7.90
C ARG A 250 6.27 -13.17 8.78
N PHE A 251 6.57 -11.91 9.06
CA PHE A 251 7.62 -11.52 10.00
C PHE A 251 7.06 -11.61 11.44
N GLU A 252 7.89 -12.00 12.37
CA GLU A 252 7.62 -11.99 13.81
C GLU A 252 8.03 -10.65 14.44
#